data_db0fa4cf6c1dda9dedf154a9491eb637
#
_entry.id   db0fa4cf6c1dda9dedf154a9491eb637
#
_cell.length_a   1.000
_cell.length_b   1.000
_cell.length_c   1.000
_cell.angle_alpha   90.00
_cell.angle_beta   90.00
_cell.angle_gamma   90.00
#
_symmetry.space_group_name_H-M   'P 1'
#
loop_
_entity.id
_entity.type
_entity.pdbx_description
1 polymer ?
#
loop_
_entity_poly.entity_id
_entity_poly.type
_entity_poly.pdbx_seq_one_letter_code
_entity_poly.pdbx_strand_id
1 'polypeptide(L)'
;TGMGLERAAAIAQGSDSVYGTDLFQAIISKISGVSGKDYGLTEETNYSLRVISEHSRSASFLIADGVVPGNEGRGYVLRRIIRRAIRYGRRLGLTESFLVEIADVAIGNYSNIYPDLLSNREYILRLIDQEEARFIESLKLGIPKIGELIDGLQVMEDESKLIALGSGAAELYDTFGVPPEVVVDFAQDSGIDMSCVKAFDLAFQRGMEQRRDKAREAHVPANSMVIDNLYEDLNVENVEFVGYDAMETKTEILGLIFDGRSVKRVTGKQRVEMILLATPFYPEGGGQVGDRGHIKGREGIFEVEDTQSPTAGLIVHKGLMSRGNL
;
A
#
# COMPACT_ATOMS: atom_id res chain seq x y z
N THR A 1 7.14 6.37 25.76
CA THR A 1 7.10 4.92 25.57
C THR A 1 5.68 4.51 25.19
N GLY A 2 5.53 3.78 24.09
CA GLY A 2 4.24 3.33 23.60
C GLY A 2 3.90 1.91 24.04
N MET A 3 2.59 1.62 24.16
CA MET A 3 2.09 0.26 24.37
C MET A 3 0.97 -0.01 23.35
N GLY A 4 0.97 -1.19 22.73
CA GLY A 4 -0.12 -1.57 21.82
C GLY A 4 -1.44 -1.75 22.59
N LEU A 5 -2.51 -1.12 22.09
CA LEU A 5 -3.85 -1.21 22.68
C LEU A 5 -4.29 -2.67 22.83
N GLU A 6 -4.11 -3.47 21.81
CA GLU A 6 -4.50 -4.87 21.77
C GLU A 6 -3.75 -5.71 22.83
N ARG A 7 -2.47 -5.42 23.07
CA ARG A 7 -1.69 -6.08 24.13
C ARG A 7 -2.17 -5.67 25.50
N ALA A 8 -2.47 -4.39 25.70
CA ALA A 8 -3.03 -3.92 26.98
C ALA A 8 -4.40 -4.55 27.23
N ALA A 9 -5.26 -4.62 26.22
CA ALA A 9 -6.58 -5.27 26.31
C ALA A 9 -6.46 -6.76 26.63
N ALA A 10 -5.53 -7.49 26.00
CA ALA A 10 -5.31 -8.91 26.30
C ALA A 10 -4.92 -9.15 27.76
N ILE A 11 -4.01 -8.32 28.30
CA ILE A 11 -3.61 -8.40 29.72
C ILE A 11 -4.81 -8.08 30.63
N ALA A 12 -5.55 -7.00 30.34
CA ALA A 12 -6.67 -6.57 31.16
C ALA A 12 -7.82 -7.58 31.17
N GLN A 13 -8.04 -8.30 30.06
CA GLN A 13 -9.07 -9.31 29.89
C GLN A 13 -8.61 -10.73 30.27
N GLY A 14 -7.34 -10.90 30.67
CA GLY A 14 -6.77 -12.22 31.01
C GLY A 14 -6.73 -13.17 29.82
N SER A 15 -6.58 -12.64 28.60
CA SER A 15 -6.52 -13.43 27.36
C SER A 15 -5.08 -13.77 27.00
N ASP A 16 -4.83 -15.02 26.58
CA ASP A 16 -3.51 -15.49 26.13
C ASP A 16 -3.10 -14.91 24.76
N SER A 17 -4.04 -14.29 24.05
CA SER A 17 -3.82 -13.72 22.72
C SER A 17 -4.65 -12.47 22.52
N VAL A 18 -4.13 -11.50 21.75
CA VAL A 18 -4.88 -10.31 21.32
C VAL A 18 -6.17 -10.69 20.58
N TYR A 19 -6.19 -11.80 19.90
CA TYR A 19 -7.36 -12.33 19.17
C TYR A 19 -8.44 -12.90 20.06
N GLY A 20 -8.14 -13.21 21.32
CA GLY A 20 -9.11 -13.64 22.32
C GLY A 20 -9.85 -12.48 23.00
N THR A 21 -9.52 -11.24 22.67
CA THR A 21 -10.14 -10.04 23.24
C THR A 21 -11.44 -9.66 22.52
N ASP A 22 -12.25 -8.81 23.15
CA ASP A 22 -13.44 -8.20 22.57
C ASP A 22 -13.14 -7.39 21.29
N LEU A 23 -11.91 -6.94 21.12
CA LEU A 23 -11.45 -6.22 19.92
C LEU A 23 -11.57 -7.08 18.64
N PHE A 24 -11.41 -8.40 18.76
CA PHE A 24 -11.38 -9.29 17.60
C PHE A 24 -12.46 -10.37 17.61
N GLN A 25 -12.98 -10.77 18.79
CA GLN A 25 -13.86 -11.92 18.91
C GLN A 25 -15.13 -11.81 18.08
N ALA A 26 -15.75 -10.63 17.98
CA ALA A 26 -16.92 -10.43 17.13
C ALA A 26 -16.61 -10.68 15.63
N ILE A 27 -15.45 -10.21 15.18
CA ILE A 27 -15.02 -10.37 13.79
C ILE A 27 -14.67 -11.84 13.51
N ILE A 28 -13.88 -12.47 14.38
CA ILE A 28 -13.50 -13.88 14.25
C ILE A 28 -14.74 -14.78 14.25
N SER A 29 -15.70 -14.56 15.16
CA SER A 29 -16.96 -15.30 15.23
C SER A 29 -17.76 -15.17 13.93
N LYS A 30 -17.80 -13.99 13.33
CA LYS A 30 -18.47 -13.79 12.03
C LYS A 30 -17.78 -14.59 10.94
N ILE A 31 -16.42 -14.57 10.87
CA ILE A 31 -15.67 -15.34 9.86
C ILE A 31 -15.90 -16.84 10.06
N SER A 32 -15.87 -17.32 11.31
CA SER A 32 -16.18 -18.73 11.66
C SER A 32 -17.57 -19.13 11.18
N GLY A 33 -18.56 -18.27 11.41
CA GLY A 33 -19.94 -18.52 10.99
C GLY A 33 -20.11 -18.61 9.48
N VAL A 34 -19.40 -17.76 8.71
CA VAL A 34 -19.47 -17.76 7.24
C VAL A 34 -18.68 -18.93 6.64
N SER A 35 -17.52 -19.27 7.22
CA SER A 35 -16.65 -20.33 6.70
C SER A 35 -16.99 -21.72 7.19
N GLY A 36 -17.77 -21.84 8.29
CA GLY A 36 -18.00 -23.11 8.98
C GLY A 36 -16.73 -23.68 9.64
N LYS A 37 -15.71 -22.85 9.90
CA LYS A 37 -14.44 -23.25 10.52
C LYS A 37 -14.26 -22.53 11.85
N ASP A 38 -14.21 -23.27 12.95
CA ASP A 38 -14.06 -22.70 14.27
C ASP A 38 -12.62 -22.28 14.59
N TYR A 39 -12.51 -21.18 15.33
CA TYR A 39 -11.23 -20.78 15.91
C TYR A 39 -10.80 -21.80 16.97
N GLY A 40 -9.55 -22.25 16.90
CA GLY A 40 -9.02 -23.32 17.75
C GLY A 40 -8.97 -24.70 17.07
N LEU A 41 -9.51 -24.84 15.86
CA LEU A 41 -9.57 -26.12 15.15
C LEU A 41 -8.16 -26.61 14.73
N THR A 42 -7.42 -25.78 14.03
CA THR A 42 -6.01 -26.01 13.64
C THR A 42 -5.26 -24.68 13.64
N GLU A 43 -3.91 -24.71 13.71
CA GLU A 43 -3.13 -23.47 13.64
C GLU A 43 -3.25 -22.79 12.29
N GLU A 44 -3.38 -23.53 11.20
CA GLU A 44 -3.61 -22.99 9.86
C GLU A 44 -4.96 -22.26 9.75
N THR A 45 -6.03 -22.87 10.30
CA THR A 45 -7.35 -22.24 10.41
C THR A 45 -7.27 -20.98 11.26
N ASN A 46 -6.64 -21.05 12.44
CA ASN A 46 -6.44 -19.91 13.32
C ASN A 46 -5.71 -18.77 12.63
N TYR A 47 -4.63 -19.08 11.93
CA TYR A 47 -3.87 -18.08 11.20
C TYR A 47 -4.72 -17.39 10.13
N SER A 48 -5.49 -18.15 9.36
CA SER A 48 -6.40 -17.61 8.34
C SER A 48 -7.46 -16.69 8.95
N LEU A 49 -8.10 -17.10 10.03
CA LEU A 49 -9.09 -16.29 10.75
C LEU A 49 -8.49 -14.99 11.30
N ARG A 50 -7.26 -15.06 11.86
CA ARG A 50 -6.52 -13.90 12.36
C ARG A 50 -6.21 -12.92 11.22
N VAL A 51 -5.69 -13.41 10.10
CA VAL A 51 -5.36 -12.55 8.93
C VAL A 51 -6.60 -11.85 8.40
N ILE A 52 -7.70 -12.57 8.21
CA ILE A 52 -8.93 -11.97 7.69
C ILE A 52 -9.46 -10.91 8.67
N SER A 53 -9.48 -11.18 9.97
CA SER A 53 -9.98 -10.24 10.97
C SER A 53 -9.14 -8.96 11.05
N GLU A 54 -7.80 -9.08 11.05
CA GLU A 54 -6.87 -7.96 11.05
C GLU A 54 -7.03 -7.09 9.79
N HIS A 55 -7.08 -7.76 8.63
CA HIS A 55 -7.06 -7.05 7.35
C HIS A 55 -8.41 -6.39 7.04
N SER A 56 -9.54 -7.00 7.40
CA SER A 56 -10.86 -6.37 7.25
C SER A 56 -11.01 -5.15 8.16
N ARG A 57 -10.55 -5.25 9.42
CA ARG A 57 -10.49 -4.10 10.33
C ARG A 57 -9.61 -2.98 9.76
N SER A 58 -8.37 -3.30 9.42
CA SER A 58 -7.41 -2.32 8.92
C SER A 58 -7.87 -1.66 7.61
N ALA A 59 -8.48 -2.43 6.70
CA ALA A 59 -9.03 -1.90 5.46
C ALA A 59 -10.17 -0.90 5.73
N SER A 60 -11.05 -1.21 6.68
CA SER A 60 -12.16 -0.33 7.05
C SER A 60 -11.66 1.02 7.58
N PHE A 61 -10.65 1.02 8.45
CA PHE A 61 -10.04 2.25 8.98
C PHE A 61 -9.31 3.04 7.89
N LEU A 62 -8.48 2.38 7.08
CA LEU A 62 -7.76 3.06 5.99
C LEU A 62 -8.70 3.74 5.00
N ILE A 63 -9.82 3.09 4.67
CA ILE A 63 -10.83 3.69 3.77
C ILE A 63 -11.55 4.85 4.44
N ALA A 64 -11.88 4.73 5.73
CA ALA A 64 -12.47 5.83 6.50
C ALA A 64 -11.55 7.06 6.53
N ASP A 65 -10.23 6.85 6.59
CA ASP A 65 -9.19 7.89 6.52
C ASP A 65 -8.92 8.39 5.08
N GLY A 66 -9.74 7.99 4.10
CA GLY A 66 -9.70 8.49 2.73
C GLY A 66 -8.72 7.76 1.80
N VAL A 67 -8.16 6.62 2.20
CA VAL A 67 -7.33 5.81 1.31
C VAL A 67 -8.21 4.99 0.36
N VAL A 68 -7.90 5.02 -0.94
CA VAL A 68 -8.60 4.24 -1.97
C VAL A 68 -7.66 3.16 -2.52
N PRO A 69 -8.15 1.91 -2.75
CA PRO A 69 -7.31 0.86 -3.34
C PRO A 69 -6.71 1.28 -4.67
N GLY A 70 -5.38 1.20 -4.79
CA GLY A 70 -4.64 1.68 -5.96
C GLY A 70 -3.44 0.81 -6.32
N ASN A 71 -2.66 1.24 -7.33
CA ASN A 71 -1.46 0.53 -7.77
C ASN A 71 -0.17 1.07 -7.12
N GLU A 72 -0.24 2.23 -6.47
CA GLU A 72 0.91 2.95 -5.93
C GLU A 72 0.63 3.48 -4.52
N GLY A 73 1.68 3.81 -3.78
CA GLY A 73 1.61 4.44 -2.49
C GLY A 73 0.74 3.70 -1.48
N ARG A 74 -0.04 4.47 -0.72
CA ARG A 74 -0.95 3.93 0.32
C ARG A 74 -2.07 3.07 -0.26
N GLY A 75 -2.57 3.42 -1.44
CA GLY A 75 -3.60 2.65 -2.13
C GLY A 75 -3.14 1.24 -2.49
N TYR A 76 -1.87 1.06 -2.83
CA TYR A 76 -1.27 -0.25 -3.06
C TYR A 76 -1.25 -1.10 -1.79
N VAL A 77 -0.88 -0.51 -0.65
CA VAL A 77 -0.89 -1.23 0.63
C VAL A 77 -2.30 -1.68 0.99
N LEU A 78 -3.29 -0.79 0.87
CA LEU A 78 -4.69 -1.13 1.10
C LEU A 78 -5.17 -2.25 0.17
N ARG A 79 -4.91 -2.16 -1.12
CA ARG A 79 -5.24 -3.22 -2.09
C ARG A 79 -4.62 -4.56 -1.70
N ARG A 80 -3.36 -4.54 -1.29
CA ARG A 80 -2.61 -5.74 -0.90
C ARG A 80 -3.23 -6.43 0.33
N ILE A 81 -3.63 -5.68 1.37
CA ILE A 81 -4.23 -6.29 2.56
C ILE A 81 -5.65 -6.82 2.28
N ILE A 82 -6.46 -6.13 1.46
CA ILE A 82 -7.77 -6.64 1.03
C ILE A 82 -7.60 -7.97 0.28
N ARG A 83 -6.73 -8.02 -0.73
CA ARG A 83 -6.47 -9.24 -1.51
C ARG A 83 -5.90 -10.37 -0.66
N ARG A 84 -5.08 -10.04 0.34
CA ARG A 84 -4.57 -11.03 1.28
C ARG A 84 -5.70 -11.62 2.14
N ALA A 85 -6.62 -10.82 2.63
CA ALA A 85 -7.80 -11.31 3.35
C ALA A 85 -8.63 -12.27 2.49
N ILE A 86 -8.90 -11.92 1.23
CA ILE A 86 -9.65 -12.75 0.29
C ILE A 86 -8.94 -14.09 0.05
N ARG A 87 -7.60 -14.06 -0.13
CA ARG A 87 -6.80 -15.28 -0.31
C ARG A 87 -6.93 -16.24 0.88
N TYR A 88 -6.87 -15.72 2.10
CA TYR A 88 -7.05 -16.54 3.30
C TYR A 88 -8.49 -17.02 3.46
N GLY A 89 -9.48 -16.28 2.98
CA GLY A 89 -10.85 -16.76 2.86
C GLY A 89 -10.97 -17.98 1.94
N ARG A 90 -10.26 -17.93 0.79
CA ARG A 90 -10.20 -19.10 -0.13
C ARG A 90 -9.59 -20.33 0.54
N ARG A 91 -8.57 -20.18 1.37
CA ARG A 91 -8.00 -21.29 2.16
C ARG A 91 -9.00 -21.87 3.18
N LEU A 92 -9.93 -21.06 3.68
CA LEU A 92 -11.03 -21.53 4.52
C LEU A 92 -12.18 -22.16 3.72
N GLY A 93 -12.11 -22.16 2.38
CA GLY A 93 -13.14 -22.72 1.48
C GLY A 93 -14.18 -21.70 1.01
N LEU A 94 -14.02 -20.41 1.29
CA LEU A 94 -14.93 -19.36 0.83
C LEU A 94 -14.70 -19.07 -0.66
N THR A 95 -15.65 -19.45 -1.50
CA THR A 95 -15.56 -19.28 -2.97
C THR A 95 -16.29 -18.05 -3.48
N GLU A 96 -17.25 -17.54 -2.73
CA GLU A 96 -18.02 -16.35 -3.03
C GLU A 96 -17.47 -15.12 -2.29
N SER A 97 -18.03 -13.94 -2.57
CA SER A 97 -17.72 -12.70 -1.84
C SER A 97 -18.18 -12.81 -0.38
N PHE A 98 -17.33 -12.44 0.55
CA PHE A 98 -17.58 -12.55 1.99
C PHE A 98 -17.04 -11.36 2.79
N LEU A 99 -16.06 -10.63 2.24
CA LEU A 99 -15.29 -9.66 3.02
C LEU A 99 -16.13 -8.45 3.44
N VAL A 100 -17.15 -8.10 2.67
CA VAL A 100 -18.11 -7.02 2.99
C VAL A 100 -18.80 -7.29 4.32
N GLU A 101 -19.29 -8.52 4.54
CA GLU A 101 -19.97 -8.88 5.78
C GLU A 101 -19.02 -8.84 6.99
N ILE A 102 -17.76 -9.20 6.80
CA ILE A 102 -16.74 -9.18 7.86
C ILE A 102 -16.36 -7.73 8.18
N ALA A 103 -16.17 -6.89 7.16
CA ALA A 103 -15.89 -5.47 7.33
C ALA A 103 -17.02 -4.74 8.04
N ASP A 104 -18.28 -5.11 7.76
CA ASP A 104 -19.44 -4.52 8.43
C ASP A 104 -19.45 -4.81 9.94
N VAL A 105 -19.11 -6.03 10.34
CA VAL A 105 -18.94 -6.38 11.76
C VAL A 105 -17.78 -5.58 12.38
N ALA A 106 -16.66 -5.40 11.65
CA ALA A 106 -15.55 -4.60 12.14
C ALA A 106 -15.99 -3.14 12.34
N ILE A 107 -16.72 -2.54 11.40
CA ILE A 107 -17.27 -1.18 11.54
C ILE A 107 -18.16 -1.11 12.79
N GLY A 108 -19.09 -2.03 12.95
CA GLY A 108 -20.00 -2.06 14.10
C GLY A 108 -19.26 -2.17 15.45
N ASN A 109 -18.21 -2.99 15.51
CA ASN A 109 -17.42 -3.22 16.71
C ASN A 109 -16.67 -1.96 17.19
N TYR A 110 -16.26 -1.09 16.27
CA TYR A 110 -15.43 0.07 16.58
C TYR A 110 -16.16 1.43 16.47
N SER A 111 -17.36 1.48 15.89
CA SER A 111 -18.06 2.74 15.56
C SER A 111 -18.42 3.61 16.77
N ASN A 112 -18.58 3.02 17.95
CA ASN A 112 -18.85 3.78 19.18
C ASN A 112 -17.67 4.67 19.60
N ILE A 113 -16.44 4.25 19.27
CA ILE A 113 -15.22 4.99 19.60
C ILE A 113 -14.77 5.83 18.39
N TYR A 114 -14.98 5.29 17.18
CA TYR A 114 -14.60 5.89 15.90
C TYR A 114 -15.84 6.14 15.03
N PRO A 115 -16.59 7.22 15.26
CA PRO A 115 -17.86 7.48 14.56
C PRO A 115 -17.71 7.66 13.06
N ASP A 116 -16.51 8.02 12.58
CA ASP A 116 -16.21 8.15 11.15
C ASP A 116 -16.36 6.83 10.40
N LEU A 117 -16.16 5.69 11.05
CA LEU A 117 -16.42 4.38 10.46
C LEU A 117 -17.90 4.21 10.10
N LEU A 118 -18.81 4.65 10.98
CA LEU A 118 -20.25 4.58 10.74
C LEU A 118 -20.69 5.61 9.68
N SER A 119 -20.15 6.82 9.75
CA SER A 119 -20.45 7.89 8.81
C SER A 119 -20.05 7.52 7.37
N ASN A 120 -18.95 6.78 7.21
CA ASN A 120 -18.42 6.34 5.92
C ASN A 120 -18.78 4.89 5.57
N ARG A 121 -19.66 4.22 6.36
CA ARG A 121 -19.94 2.78 6.24
C ARG A 121 -20.27 2.35 4.81
N GLU A 122 -21.20 3.00 4.14
CA GLU A 122 -21.60 2.63 2.77
C GLU A 122 -20.45 2.78 1.77
N TYR A 123 -19.64 3.81 1.93
CA TYR A 123 -18.47 4.04 1.11
C TYR A 123 -17.40 2.97 1.32
N ILE A 124 -17.11 2.62 2.58
CA ILE A 124 -16.14 1.57 2.97
C ILE A 124 -16.56 0.23 2.35
N LEU A 125 -17.79 -0.20 2.60
CA LEU A 125 -18.30 -1.48 2.14
C LEU A 125 -18.31 -1.57 0.61
N ARG A 126 -18.70 -0.50 -0.08
CA ARG A 126 -18.67 -0.44 -1.54
C ARG A 126 -17.26 -0.58 -2.12
N LEU A 127 -16.25 0.06 -1.54
CA LEU A 127 -14.87 -0.06 -2.02
C LEU A 127 -14.30 -1.46 -1.78
N ILE A 128 -14.61 -2.08 -0.65
CA ILE A 128 -14.21 -3.45 -0.34
C ILE A 128 -14.87 -4.41 -1.34
N ASP A 129 -16.18 -4.29 -1.57
CA ASP A 129 -16.93 -5.11 -2.54
C ASP A 129 -16.33 -5.02 -3.95
N GLN A 130 -16.07 -3.80 -4.41
CA GLN A 130 -15.48 -3.57 -5.73
C GLN A 130 -14.09 -4.20 -5.88
N GLU A 131 -13.24 -4.10 -4.86
CA GLU A 131 -11.90 -4.68 -4.91
C GLU A 131 -11.95 -6.21 -4.76
N GLU A 132 -12.87 -6.74 -3.96
CA GLU A 132 -13.11 -8.18 -3.83
C GLU A 132 -13.59 -8.78 -5.17
N ALA A 133 -14.61 -8.18 -5.79
CA ALA A 133 -15.12 -8.63 -7.08
C ALA A 133 -14.05 -8.63 -8.17
N ARG A 134 -13.27 -7.53 -8.25
CA ARG A 134 -12.15 -7.42 -9.20
C ARG A 134 -11.08 -8.50 -8.96
N PHE A 135 -10.79 -8.78 -7.71
CA PHE A 135 -9.76 -9.77 -7.38
C PHE A 135 -10.24 -11.20 -7.65
N ILE A 136 -11.50 -11.51 -7.35
CA ILE A 136 -12.11 -12.80 -7.69
C ILE A 136 -12.04 -13.04 -9.20
N GLU A 137 -12.32 -12.02 -10.01
CA GLU A 137 -12.21 -12.10 -11.47
C GLU A 137 -10.77 -12.31 -11.92
N SER A 138 -9.83 -11.57 -11.33
CA SER A 138 -8.39 -11.76 -11.58
C SER A 138 -7.94 -13.19 -11.26
N LEU A 139 -8.41 -13.78 -10.17
CA LEU A 139 -8.10 -15.16 -9.80
C LEU A 139 -8.70 -16.17 -10.78
N LYS A 140 -9.92 -15.96 -11.24
CA LYS A 140 -10.54 -16.85 -12.26
C LYS A 140 -9.72 -16.92 -13.54
N LEU A 141 -9.17 -15.78 -13.97
CA LEU A 141 -8.31 -15.70 -15.16
C LEU A 141 -6.90 -16.18 -14.91
N GLY A 142 -6.35 -15.90 -13.72
CA GLY A 142 -4.96 -16.17 -13.38
C GLY A 142 -4.69 -17.60 -12.96
N ILE A 143 -5.60 -18.28 -12.27
CA ILE A 143 -5.38 -19.66 -11.79
C ILE A 143 -5.01 -20.64 -12.91
N PRO A 144 -5.71 -20.67 -14.06
CA PRO A 144 -5.31 -21.53 -15.17
C PRO A 144 -3.90 -21.23 -15.69
N LYS A 145 -3.52 -19.94 -15.70
CA LYS A 145 -2.20 -19.50 -16.15
C LYS A 145 -1.09 -19.86 -15.16
N ILE A 146 -1.39 -19.90 -13.87
CA ILE A 146 -0.45 -20.44 -12.86
C ILE A 146 -0.22 -21.93 -13.13
N GLY A 147 -1.26 -22.70 -13.42
CA GLY A 147 -1.15 -24.11 -13.79
C GLY A 147 -0.25 -24.30 -15.00
N GLU A 148 -0.52 -23.57 -16.11
CA GLU A 148 0.33 -23.61 -17.31
C GLU A 148 1.80 -23.26 -17.02
N LEU A 149 2.04 -22.26 -16.18
CA LEU A 149 3.39 -21.86 -15.76
C LEU A 149 4.08 -23.00 -15.00
N ILE A 150 3.43 -23.59 -14.01
CA ILE A 150 3.97 -24.67 -13.17
C ILE A 150 4.24 -25.93 -14.01
N ASP A 151 3.34 -26.30 -14.90
CA ASP A 151 3.50 -27.44 -15.79
C ASP A 151 4.72 -27.27 -16.70
N GLY A 152 4.98 -26.07 -17.19
CA GLY A 152 6.15 -25.74 -18.00
C GLY A 152 7.49 -25.84 -17.25
N LEU A 153 7.48 -25.84 -15.92
CA LEU A 153 8.69 -25.87 -15.09
C LEU A 153 9.14 -27.30 -14.72
N GLN A 154 8.35 -28.33 -14.98
CA GLN A 154 8.60 -29.70 -14.49
C GLN A 154 9.90 -30.30 -14.99
N VAL A 155 10.42 -29.87 -16.15
CA VAL A 155 11.67 -30.36 -16.77
C VAL A 155 12.91 -29.52 -16.39
N MET A 156 12.79 -28.51 -15.54
CA MET A 156 13.90 -27.63 -15.17
C MET A 156 14.57 -28.08 -13.86
N GLU A 157 15.82 -27.64 -13.64
CA GLU A 157 16.52 -27.76 -12.37
C GLU A 157 15.92 -26.80 -11.33
N ASP A 158 16.00 -27.13 -10.03
CA ASP A 158 15.27 -26.45 -8.95
C ASP A 158 15.53 -24.93 -8.87
N GLU A 159 16.78 -24.48 -9.00
CA GLU A 159 17.09 -23.04 -8.98
C GLU A 159 16.52 -22.32 -10.22
N SER A 160 16.62 -22.95 -11.39
CA SER A 160 16.05 -22.43 -12.64
C SER A 160 14.52 -22.38 -12.59
N LYS A 161 13.86 -23.33 -11.91
CA LYS A 161 12.42 -23.30 -11.65
C LYS A 161 12.01 -22.06 -10.89
N LEU A 162 12.71 -21.74 -9.79
CA LEU A 162 12.37 -20.58 -8.96
C LEU A 162 12.55 -19.24 -9.71
N ILE A 163 13.59 -19.12 -10.53
CA ILE A 163 13.81 -17.94 -11.36
C ILE A 163 12.70 -17.80 -12.41
N ALA A 164 12.37 -18.88 -13.11
CA ALA A 164 11.32 -18.88 -14.12
C ALA A 164 9.94 -18.63 -13.50
N LEU A 165 9.66 -19.22 -12.31
CA LEU A 165 8.44 -18.98 -11.56
C LEU A 165 8.31 -17.52 -11.11
N GLY A 166 9.40 -16.90 -10.63
CA GLY A 166 9.41 -15.48 -10.25
C GLY A 166 9.16 -14.55 -11.44
N SER A 167 9.79 -14.84 -12.58
CA SER A 167 9.57 -14.08 -13.82
C SER A 167 8.15 -14.22 -14.35
N GLY A 168 7.59 -15.44 -14.34
CA GLY A 168 6.20 -15.72 -14.71
C GLY A 168 5.20 -15.07 -13.72
N ALA A 169 5.51 -15.07 -12.43
CA ALA A 169 4.70 -14.38 -11.42
C ALA A 169 4.63 -12.87 -11.68
N ALA A 170 5.74 -12.23 -12.12
CA ALA A 170 5.74 -10.83 -12.50
C ALA A 170 4.82 -10.57 -13.71
N GLU A 171 4.77 -11.50 -14.65
CA GLU A 171 3.84 -11.42 -15.78
C GLU A 171 2.38 -11.55 -15.36
N LEU A 172 2.09 -12.52 -14.51
CA LEU A 172 0.75 -12.76 -14.00
C LEU A 172 0.27 -11.59 -13.13
N TYR A 173 1.16 -10.96 -12.38
CA TYR A 173 0.85 -9.78 -11.58
C TYR A 173 0.53 -8.58 -12.47
N ASP A 174 1.36 -8.30 -13.46
CA ASP A 174 1.19 -7.14 -14.36
C ASP A 174 -0.05 -7.28 -15.25
N THR A 175 -0.30 -8.48 -15.81
CA THR A 175 -1.36 -8.72 -16.79
C THR A 175 -2.72 -8.99 -16.13
N PHE A 176 -2.74 -9.80 -15.09
CA PHE A 176 -3.99 -10.27 -14.46
C PHE A 176 -4.16 -9.76 -13.02
N GLY A 177 -3.17 -9.07 -12.45
CA GLY A 177 -3.19 -8.60 -11.06
C GLY A 177 -3.11 -9.74 -10.04
N VAL A 178 -2.55 -10.90 -10.40
CA VAL A 178 -2.38 -12.04 -9.50
C VAL A 178 -1.19 -11.79 -8.57
N PRO A 179 -1.38 -11.73 -7.25
CA PRO A 179 -0.27 -11.52 -6.32
C PRO A 179 0.76 -12.65 -6.38
N PRO A 180 2.07 -12.36 -6.25
CA PRO A 180 3.11 -13.36 -6.29
C PRO A 180 2.95 -14.43 -5.22
N GLU A 181 2.37 -14.09 -4.07
CA GLU A 181 2.10 -15.03 -2.98
C GLU A 181 1.10 -16.13 -3.38
N VAL A 182 0.17 -15.83 -4.30
CA VAL A 182 -0.75 -16.86 -4.85
C VAL A 182 0.02 -17.84 -5.71
N VAL A 183 0.94 -17.35 -6.52
CA VAL A 183 1.79 -18.21 -7.36
C VAL A 183 2.67 -19.12 -6.49
N VAL A 184 3.23 -18.59 -5.40
CA VAL A 184 4.01 -19.36 -4.42
C VAL A 184 3.17 -20.46 -3.77
N ASP A 185 1.94 -20.15 -3.35
CA ASP A 185 1.04 -21.15 -2.74
C ASP A 185 0.77 -22.32 -3.72
N PHE A 186 0.41 -22.00 -4.97
CA PHE A 186 0.16 -23.02 -5.99
C PHE A 186 1.42 -23.85 -6.32
N ALA A 187 2.60 -23.22 -6.34
CA ALA A 187 3.86 -23.91 -6.55
C ALA A 187 4.17 -24.90 -5.42
N GLN A 188 3.95 -24.51 -4.17
CA GLN A 188 4.09 -25.39 -3.00
C GLN A 188 3.11 -26.56 -3.04
N ASP A 189 1.85 -26.30 -3.36
CA ASP A 189 0.81 -27.33 -3.49
C ASP A 189 1.15 -28.32 -4.63
N SER A 190 1.91 -27.87 -5.64
CA SER A 190 2.40 -28.68 -6.76
C SER A 190 3.74 -29.38 -6.48
N GLY A 191 4.27 -29.27 -5.25
CA GLY A 191 5.47 -29.94 -4.80
C GLY A 191 6.78 -29.23 -5.20
N ILE A 192 6.74 -27.97 -5.63
CA ILE A 192 7.95 -27.19 -5.88
C ILE A 192 8.53 -26.72 -4.54
N ASP A 193 9.79 -27.03 -4.28
CA ASP A 193 10.49 -26.60 -3.07
C ASP A 193 10.74 -25.08 -3.11
N MET A 194 10.04 -24.37 -2.24
CA MET A 194 10.16 -22.92 -2.06
C MET A 194 11.10 -22.51 -0.92
N SER A 195 11.98 -23.41 -0.46
CA SER A 195 12.94 -23.10 0.63
C SER A 195 13.91 -21.96 0.28
N CYS A 196 14.22 -21.78 -1.01
CA CYS A 196 15.06 -20.70 -1.52
C CYS A 196 14.24 -19.55 -2.14
N VAL A 197 13.26 -18.99 -1.39
CA VAL A 197 12.38 -17.90 -1.84
C VAL A 197 13.14 -16.69 -2.42
N LYS A 198 14.39 -16.45 -2.00
CA LYS A 198 15.20 -15.32 -2.49
C LYS A 198 15.39 -15.32 -4.01
N ALA A 199 15.54 -16.48 -4.63
CA ALA A 199 15.71 -16.58 -6.09
C ALA A 199 14.42 -16.17 -6.82
N PHE A 200 13.26 -16.60 -6.30
CA PHE A 200 11.94 -16.19 -6.77
C PHE A 200 11.74 -14.69 -6.64
N ASP A 201 12.00 -14.13 -5.43
CA ASP A 201 11.79 -12.70 -5.14
C ASP A 201 12.66 -11.82 -6.05
N LEU A 202 13.93 -12.15 -6.23
CA LEU A 202 14.84 -11.43 -7.13
C LEU A 202 14.36 -11.48 -8.58
N ALA A 203 13.91 -12.64 -9.06
CA ALA A 203 13.39 -12.79 -10.41
C ALA A 203 12.08 -12.02 -10.61
N PHE A 204 11.19 -12.05 -9.62
CA PHE A 204 9.96 -11.26 -9.61
C PHE A 204 10.27 -9.76 -9.69
N GLN A 205 11.16 -9.26 -8.84
CA GLN A 205 11.55 -7.84 -8.83
C GLN A 205 12.14 -7.40 -10.18
N ARG A 206 13.08 -8.18 -10.74
CA ARG A 206 13.64 -7.92 -12.07
C ARG A 206 12.57 -7.92 -13.17
N GLY A 207 11.64 -8.86 -13.13
CA GLY A 207 10.52 -8.93 -14.05
C GLY A 207 9.64 -7.69 -13.98
N MET A 208 9.38 -7.18 -12.78
CA MET A 208 8.60 -5.96 -12.56
C MET A 208 9.35 -4.70 -13.02
N GLU A 209 10.67 -4.59 -12.78
CA GLU A 209 11.50 -3.49 -13.27
C GLU A 209 11.50 -3.45 -14.80
N GLN A 210 11.76 -4.57 -15.46
CA GLN A 210 11.74 -4.65 -16.93
C GLN A 210 10.38 -4.24 -17.52
N ARG A 211 9.27 -4.54 -16.85
CA ARG A 211 7.92 -4.14 -17.29
C ARG A 211 7.66 -2.67 -17.08
N ARG A 212 8.12 -2.10 -15.95
CA ARG A 212 8.08 -0.65 -15.71
C ARG A 212 8.87 0.10 -16.77
N ASP A 213 10.06 -0.38 -17.11
CA ASP A 213 10.90 0.25 -18.13
C ASP A 213 10.24 0.17 -19.51
N LYS A 214 9.69 -0.98 -19.89
CA LYS A 214 8.90 -1.12 -21.13
C LYS A 214 7.64 -0.25 -21.14
N ALA A 215 6.95 -0.12 -20.02
CA ALA A 215 5.79 0.76 -19.90
C ALA A 215 6.19 2.24 -19.97
N ARG A 216 7.35 2.61 -19.41
CA ARG A 216 7.95 3.95 -19.56
C ARG A 216 8.33 4.21 -21.01
N GLU A 217 8.94 3.26 -21.70
CA GLU A 217 9.28 3.36 -23.13
C GLU A 217 8.04 3.44 -24.03
N ALA A 218 6.96 2.71 -23.71
CA ALA A 218 5.70 2.70 -24.46
C ALA A 218 4.80 3.91 -24.14
N HIS A 219 4.92 4.50 -22.95
CA HIS A 219 4.17 5.65 -22.45
C HIS A 219 5.06 6.89 -22.39
N VAL A 220 5.95 7.14 -23.34
CA VAL A 220 6.64 8.42 -23.45
C VAL A 220 5.63 9.50 -23.93
N PRO A 221 4.94 10.20 -23.03
CA PRO A 221 4.74 11.61 -23.23
C PRO A 221 6.14 12.19 -23.07
N ALA A 222 6.55 13.05 -23.95
CA ALA A 222 7.87 13.69 -23.97
C ALA A 222 8.30 14.42 -22.67
N ASN A 223 7.55 14.25 -21.57
CA ASN A 223 7.74 14.90 -20.27
C ASN A 223 8.29 14.00 -19.14
N SER A 224 8.26 12.66 -19.21
CA SER A 224 8.68 11.84 -18.04
C SER A 224 10.20 11.61 -17.97
N MET A 225 10.92 11.60 -19.08
CA MET A 225 12.40 11.65 -19.08
C MET A 225 12.97 12.98 -18.58
N VAL A 226 12.14 14.04 -18.60
CA VAL A 226 12.52 15.37 -18.14
C VAL A 226 12.45 15.47 -16.60
N ILE A 227 11.65 14.65 -15.92
CA ILE A 227 11.43 14.80 -14.48
C ILE A 227 12.58 14.21 -13.66
N ASP A 228 13.14 13.06 -14.02
CA ASP A 228 14.27 12.46 -13.30
C ASP A 228 15.56 13.32 -13.47
N ASN A 229 15.81 13.87 -14.67
CA ASN A 229 16.90 14.80 -14.90
C ASN A 229 16.66 16.18 -14.25
N LEU A 230 15.42 16.58 -14.03
CA LEU A 230 15.08 17.91 -13.55
C LEU A 230 15.55 18.16 -12.11
N TYR A 231 15.48 17.17 -11.25
CA TYR A 231 15.99 17.27 -9.87
C TYR A 231 17.51 17.13 -9.80
N GLU A 232 18.11 16.36 -10.71
CA GLU A 232 19.57 16.23 -10.84
C GLU A 232 20.18 17.56 -11.34
N ASP A 233 19.54 18.26 -12.27
CA ASP A 233 19.97 19.55 -12.79
C ASP A 233 19.97 20.67 -11.74
N LEU A 234 19.15 20.54 -10.68
CA LEU A 234 19.12 21.50 -9.57
C LEU A 234 20.32 21.38 -8.63
N ASN A 235 21.12 20.31 -8.76
CA ASN A 235 22.33 20.06 -7.99
C ASN A 235 22.13 20.15 -6.45
N VAL A 236 20.95 19.74 -5.97
CA VAL A 236 20.61 19.70 -4.55
C VAL A 236 21.02 18.34 -3.98
N GLU A 237 22.09 18.31 -3.22
CA GLU A 237 22.64 17.06 -2.69
C GLU A 237 21.85 16.51 -1.49
N ASN A 238 21.33 17.39 -0.63
CA ASN A 238 20.57 16.98 0.56
C ASN A 238 19.70 18.13 1.11
N VAL A 239 18.49 17.81 1.53
CA VAL A 239 17.60 18.72 2.26
C VAL A 239 17.63 18.35 3.74
N GLU A 240 17.91 19.32 4.61
CA GLU A 240 17.92 19.07 6.04
C GLU A 240 16.51 18.95 6.59
N PHE A 241 16.18 17.80 7.16
CA PHE A 241 14.90 17.59 7.84
C PHE A 241 15.02 17.95 9.32
N VAL A 242 14.30 18.98 9.76
CA VAL A 242 14.32 19.48 11.14
C VAL A 242 13.02 19.23 11.90
N GLY A 243 12.07 18.49 11.33
CA GLY A 243 10.72 18.31 11.86
C GLY A 243 10.63 17.50 13.17
N TYR A 244 11.71 16.84 13.59
CA TYR A 244 11.76 16.21 14.92
C TYR A 244 12.00 17.21 16.06
N ASP A 245 12.63 18.33 15.76
CA ASP A 245 13.06 19.32 16.77
C ASP A 245 12.27 20.62 16.68
N ALA A 246 11.72 20.95 15.50
CA ALA A 246 11.05 22.22 15.26
C ALA A 246 9.84 22.08 14.33
N MET A 247 8.73 22.75 14.65
CA MET A 247 7.55 22.84 13.80
C MET A 247 7.61 24.02 12.81
N GLU A 248 8.50 24.95 13.02
CA GLU A 248 8.75 26.10 12.14
C GLU A 248 10.26 26.32 11.99
N THR A 249 10.71 26.64 10.80
CA THR A 249 12.11 26.99 10.54
C THR A 249 12.23 28.12 9.52
N LYS A 250 13.32 28.89 9.63
CA LYS A 250 13.73 29.85 8.58
C LYS A 250 14.66 29.12 7.63
N THR A 251 14.37 29.21 6.35
CA THR A 251 15.08 28.45 5.33
C THR A 251 15.21 29.25 4.03
N GLU A 252 15.95 28.71 3.07
CA GLU A 252 16.13 29.27 1.74
C GLU A 252 15.52 28.34 0.70
N ILE A 253 15.01 28.92 -0.39
CA ILE A 253 14.50 28.17 -1.54
C ILE A 253 15.70 27.79 -2.42
N LEU A 254 15.92 26.48 -2.58
CA LEU A 254 16.97 25.93 -3.43
C LEU A 254 16.48 25.73 -4.87
N GLY A 255 15.21 25.43 -5.06
CA GLY A 255 14.64 25.20 -6.37
C GLY A 255 13.14 25.43 -6.43
N LEU A 256 12.68 25.92 -7.58
CA LEU A 256 11.28 26.05 -7.94
C LEU A 256 11.05 25.35 -9.28
N ILE A 257 10.00 24.52 -9.33
CA ILE A 257 9.63 23.78 -10.53
C ILE A 257 8.19 24.12 -10.88
N PHE A 258 7.98 24.56 -12.10
CA PHE A 258 6.67 24.86 -12.66
C PHE A 258 6.54 24.17 -14.03
N ASP A 259 5.47 23.40 -14.19
CA ASP A 259 5.17 22.65 -15.42
C ASP A 259 6.37 21.81 -15.92
N GLY A 260 7.03 21.09 -14.96
CA GLY A 260 8.18 20.24 -15.26
C GLY A 260 9.44 20.99 -15.70
N ARG A 261 9.61 22.26 -15.34
CA ARG A 261 10.79 23.07 -15.65
C ARG A 261 11.26 23.85 -14.43
N SER A 262 12.57 23.93 -14.24
CA SER A 262 13.16 24.80 -13.23
C SER A 262 12.92 26.26 -13.59
N VAL A 263 12.40 27.04 -12.62
CA VAL A 263 12.11 28.47 -12.78
C VAL A 263 12.75 29.27 -11.64
N LYS A 264 13.10 30.51 -11.92
CA LYS A 264 13.71 31.42 -10.93
C LYS A 264 12.66 32.20 -10.12
N ARG A 265 11.41 32.24 -10.58
CA ARG A 265 10.34 33.02 -9.97
C ARG A 265 8.99 32.47 -10.38
N VAL A 266 8.05 32.46 -9.44
CA VAL A 266 6.64 32.11 -9.68
C VAL A 266 5.75 33.25 -9.27
N THR A 267 4.74 33.58 -10.09
CA THR A 267 3.81 34.69 -9.88
C THR A 267 2.37 34.21 -10.03
N GLY A 268 1.49 34.68 -9.15
CA GLY A 268 0.06 34.38 -9.22
C GLY A 268 -0.30 32.99 -8.67
N LYS A 269 -1.57 32.60 -8.81
CA LYS A 269 -2.09 31.32 -8.33
C LYS A 269 -1.65 30.18 -9.28
N GLN A 270 -0.52 29.57 -8.99
CA GLN A 270 0.03 28.47 -9.80
C GLN A 270 0.42 27.31 -8.88
N ARG A 271 0.26 26.09 -9.36
CA ARG A 271 0.79 24.88 -8.70
C ARG A 271 2.26 24.75 -9.03
N VAL A 272 3.09 24.61 -8.01
CA VAL A 272 4.54 24.54 -8.10
C VAL A 272 5.07 23.46 -7.19
N GLU A 273 6.26 23.00 -7.50
CA GLU A 273 7.07 22.20 -6.58
C GLU A 273 8.22 23.07 -6.07
N MET A 274 8.46 23.02 -4.76
CA MET A 274 9.47 23.83 -4.08
C MET A 274 10.42 22.93 -3.29
N ILE A 275 11.71 23.22 -3.42
CA ILE A 275 12.76 22.56 -2.65
C ILE A 275 13.40 23.59 -1.74
N LEU A 276 13.54 23.25 -0.47
CA LEU A 276 14.10 24.09 0.58
C LEU A 276 15.44 23.55 1.06
N LEU A 277 16.30 24.42 1.60
CA LEU A 277 17.55 24.00 2.25
C LEU A 277 17.29 23.18 3.52
N ALA A 278 16.33 23.61 4.34
CA ALA A 278 15.89 22.89 5.53
C ALA A 278 14.35 22.93 5.63
N THR A 279 13.73 21.89 6.15
CA THR A 279 12.27 21.81 6.25
C THR A 279 11.82 21.02 7.49
N PRO A 280 10.74 21.47 8.19
CA PRO A 280 10.07 20.66 9.18
C PRO A 280 9.01 19.72 8.58
N PHE A 281 8.67 19.84 7.29
CA PHE A 281 7.66 19.02 6.63
C PHE A 281 8.17 17.60 6.39
N TYR A 282 7.51 16.61 6.99
CA TYR A 282 7.81 15.20 6.78
C TYR A 282 7.32 14.74 5.41
N PRO A 283 8.18 14.14 4.58
CA PRO A 283 7.75 13.62 3.28
C PRO A 283 6.95 12.33 3.42
N GLU A 284 6.04 12.08 2.48
CA GLU A 284 5.29 10.82 2.42
C GLU A 284 6.25 9.62 2.42
N GLY A 285 6.06 8.71 3.36
CA GLY A 285 6.90 7.52 3.47
C GLY A 285 6.32 6.49 4.44
N GLY A 286 6.60 5.21 4.20
CA GLY A 286 6.18 4.12 5.07
C GLY A 286 4.66 3.99 5.28
N GLY A 287 3.84 4.55 4.37
CA GLY A 287 2.39 4.62 4.50
C GLY A 287 1.85 5.84 5.24
N GLN A 288 2.72 6.71 5.77
CA GLN A 288 2.34 8.03 6.31
C GLN A 288 2.10 9.03 5.19
N VAL A 289 1.11 9.90 5.37
CA VAL A 289 0.89 11.06 4.49
C VAL A 289 2.00 12.08 4.65
N GLY A 290 2.35 12.78 3.58
CA GLY A 290 3.22 13.95 3.63
C GLY A 290 2.58 15.09 4.41
N ASP A 291 3.41 15.86 5.11
CA ASP A 291 2.96 17.02 5.87
C ASP A 291 2.41 18.11 4.96
N ARG A 292 1.48 18.90 5.51
CA ARG A 292 0.84 20.05 4.88
C ARG A 292 1.03 21.28 5.73
N GLY A 293 1.01 22.45 5.09
CA GLY A 293 1.13 23.72 5.81
C GLY A 293 1.41 24.91 4.91
N HIS A 294 2.14 25.89 5.42
CA HIS A 294 2.39 27.13 4.71
C HIS A 294 3.87 27.50 4.74
N ILE A 295 4.40 27.92 3.59
CA ILE A 295 5.72 28.55 3.48
C ILE A 295 5.49 30.04 3.19
N LYS A 296 6.01 30.90 4.07
CA LYS A 296 5.83 32.35 3.98
C LYS A 296 7.14 33.02 3.53
N GLY A 297 7.16 33.59 2.35
CA GLY A 297 8.22 34.43 1.86
C GLY A 297 7.97 35.92 2.14
N ARG A 298 8.90 36.80 1.72
CA ARG A 298 8.75 38.25 1.89
C ARG A 298 7.54 38.82 1.14
N GLU A 299 7.24 38.28 -0.03
CA GLU A 299 6.24 38.82 -0.96
C GLU A 299 5.12 37.81 -1.26
N GLY A 300 5.15 36.59 -0.69
CA GLY A 300 4.20 35.54 -1.03
C GLY A 300 3.96 34.51 0.03
N ILE A 301 2.88 33.73 -0.14
CA ILE A 301 2.51 32.59 0.66
C ILE A 301 2.29 31.40 -0.27
N PHE A 302 3.00 30.32 0.02
CA PHE A 302 2.82 29.04 -0.64
C PHE A 302 2.14 28.06 0.30
N GLU A 303 1.03 27.47 -0.14
CA GLU A 303 0.28 26.46 0.58
C GLU A 303 0.78 25.08 0.16
N VAL A 304 1.42 24.37 1.10
CA VAL A 304 1.89 23.01 0.89
C VAL A 304 0.70 22.06 1.00
N GLU A 305 0.34 21.43 -0.11
CA GLU A 305 -0.74 20.44 -0.20
C GLU A 305 -0.22 19.02 0.02
N ASP A 306 1.07 18.79 -0.26
CA ASP A 306 1.72 17.49 -0.11
C ASP A 306 3.26 17.65 -0.04
N THR A 307 3.93 16.71 0.65
CA THR A 307 5.38 16.67 0.76
C THR A 307 5.87 15.28 0.35
N GLN A 308 6.78 15.22 -0.61
CA GLN A 308 7.26 13.99 -1.23
C GLN A 308 8.79 13.88 -1.16
N SER A 309 9.31 12.64 -1.19
CA SER A 309 10.75 12.36 -1.32
C SER A 309 10.98 11.52 -2.58
N PRO A 310 11.15 12.14 -3.77
CA PRO A 310 11.34 11.41 -5.02
C PRO A 310 12.66 10.63 -5.07
N THR A 311 13.71 11.13 -4.43
CA THR A 311 15.00 10.46 -4.27
C THR A 311 15.51 10.61 -2.84
N ALA A 312 16.41 9.72 -2.39
CA ALA A 312 16.98 9.79 -1.06
C ALA A 312 17.68 11.14 -0.82
N GLY A 313 17.35 11.80 0.28
CA GLY A 313 17.90 13.11 0.66
C GLY A 313 17.20 14.32 0.04
N LEU A 314 16.28 14.14 -0.92
CA LEU A 314 15.53 15.23 -1.53
C LEU A 314 14.10 15.29 -0.97
N ILE A 315 13.69 16.45 -0.47
CA ILE A 315 12.32 16.71 -0.01
C ILE A 315 11.69 17.80 -0.88
N VAL A 316 10.56 17.47 -1.50
CA VAL A 316 9.84 18.35 -2.44
C VAL A 316 8.47 18.68 -1.87
N HIS A 317 8.18 19.98 -1.76
CA HIS A 317 6.89 20.50 -1.31
C HIS A 317 6.05 20.82 -2.54
N LYS A 318 4.91 20.11 -2.69
CA LYS A 318 3.95 20.32 -3.78
C LYS A 318 2.78 21.12 -3.27
N GLY A 319 2.42 22.16 -4.00
CA GLY A 319 1.33 23.02 -3.54
C GLY A 319 0.99 24.17 -4.45
N LEU A 320 0.26 25.12 -3.88
CA LEU A 320 -0.31 26.26 -4.57
C LEU A 320 0.29 27.58 -4.06
N MET A 321 0.75 28.44 -4.97
CA MET A 321 0.97 29.85 -4.64
C MET A 321 -0.37 30.51 -4.33
N SER A 322 -0.61 30.85 -3.06
CA SER A 322 -1.88 31.46 -2.66
C SER A 322 -1.90 32.97 -2.77
N ARG A 323 -0.74 33.62 -2.59
CA ARG A 323 -0.59 35.10 -2.68
C ARG A 323 0.83 35.50 -3.09
N GLY A 324 0.96 36.54 -3.91
CA GLY A 324 2.20 37.26 -4.18
C GLY A 324 3.16 36.55 -5.13
N ASN A 325 4.44 36.69 -4.84
CA ASN A 325 5.55 36.16 -5.62
C ASN A 325 6.53 35.41 -4.69
N LEU A 326 7.16 34.38 -5.18
CA LEU A 326 8.29 33.68 -4.56
C LEU A 326 9.44 33.61 -5.55
#